data_84b15dd5190614739bde2a5cdc0289b7
#
_entry.id   84b15dd5190614739bde2a5cdc0289b7
#
_cell.length_a   1.000
_cell.length_b   1.000
_cell.length_c   1.000
_cell.angle_alpha   90.00
_cell.angle_beta   90.00
_cell.angle_gamma   90.00
#
_symmetry.space_group_name_H-M   'P 1'
#
loop_
_entity.id
_entity.type
_entity.pdbx_description
1 polymer ?
#
loop_
_entity_poly.entity_id
_entity_poly.type
_entity_poly.pdbx_seq_one_letter_code
_entity_poly.pdbx_strand_id
1 'polypeptide(L)'
;MTANVFIDGDQGTTGLKIRERLSGRRDIALICLPEASRKSAAERAAAINDCDVAVLCLPDAAALQAVASIRNPRVRVIDASSAHRTRAEWTYGFAEMSPRQPERIAQARRVSNPGCYPTGAIALLRPLVEAGCLRADAPLSIHAVSGYSGSGRAGIEAHEGPQGTAAPSFQTYGLDLQHKHVPEIRLHSGLDGRPFFVPSYGSFRQGIALTIPLHASMLSHAMTAPALRDLLARRYRGERHVQVLATARTDAMTRLDPQALNGSNDLQLAVFGNDAHGQILLSAVFDNLGKGAAGAAVQNLELMLGLDSGGGDVAIDGHIGQVHVTAAAS
;
A
#
# COMPACT_ATOMS: atom_id res chain seq x y z
N MET A 1 -16.88 -7.85 22.60
CA MET A 1 -17.68 -8.67 21.65
C MET A 1 -16.74 -9.16 20.56
N THR A 2 -16.88 -10.40 20.12
CA THR A 2 -16.08 -10.95 19.02
C THR A 2 -16.74 -10.57 17.70
N ALA A 3 -16.01 -9.97 16.77
CA ALA A 3 -16.55 -9.58 15.46
C ALA A 3 -16.42 -10.73 14.46
N ASN A 4 -17.49 -11.00 13.70
CA ASN A 4 -17.51 -11.99 12.63
C ASN A 4 -16.95 -11.36 11.35
N VAL A 5 -15.84 -11.89 10.84
CA VAL A 5 -15.16 -11.38 9.64
C VAL A 5 -15.13 -12.46 8.58
N PHE A 6 -15.64 -12.16 7.40
CA PHE A 6 -15.56 -13.04 6.23
C PHE A 6 -14.53 -12.51 5.23
N ILE A 7 -13.56 -13.35 4.85
CA ILE A 7 -12.56 -13.03 3.83
C ILE A 7 -12.94 -13.75 2.55
N ASP A 8 -13.53 -13.02 1.60
CA ASP A 8 -13.86 -13.55 0.28
C ASP A 8 -12.61 -13.52 -0.61
N GLY A 9 -12.14 -14.68 -1.04
CA GLY A 9 -10.85 -14.84 -1.73
C GLY A 9 -9.67 -15.11 -0.77
N ASP A 10 -9.91 -15.78 0.35
CA ASP A 10 -8.96 -16.13 1.40
C ASP A 10 -7.78 -17.03 0.93
N GLN A 11 -7.85 -17.59 -0.27
CA GLN A 11 -6.79 -18.41 -0.89
C GLN A 11 -5.87 -17.62 -1.84
N GLY A 12 -6.22 -16.36 -2.14
CA GLY A 12 -5.37 -15.46 -2.92
C GLY A 12 -4.23 -14.88 -2.07
N THR A 13 -3.21 -14.32 -2.72
CA THR A 13 -2.01 -13.78 -2.05
C THR A 13 -2.36 -12.81 -0.91
N THR A 14 -3.23 -11.84 -1.17
CA THR A 14 -3.65 -10.85 -0.17
C THR A 14 -4.55 -11.47 0.91
N GLY A 15 -5.53 -12.30 0.51
CA GLY A 15 -6.46 -12.93 1.44
C GLY A 15 -5.77 -13.89 2.41
N LEU A 16 -4.79 -14.68 1.93
CA LEU A 16 -3.95 -15.53 2.78
C LEU A 16 -3.21 -14.71 3.83
N LYS A 17 -2.60 -13.59 3.43
CA LYS A 17 -1.84 -12.73 4.34
C LYS A 17 -2.75 -12.02 5.37
N ILE A 18 -3.96 -11.63 4.99
CA ILE A 18 -4.95 -11.10 5.94
C ILE A 18 -5.33 -12.19 6.94
N ARG A 19 -5.64 -13.39 6.45
CA ARG A 19 -5.99 -14.52 7.32
C ARG A 19 -4.87 -14.88 8.30
N GLU A 20 -3.61 -14.91 7.83
CA GLU A 20 -2.43 -15.13 8.69
C GLU A 20 -2.34 -14.07 9.81
N ARG A 21 -2.50 -12.78 9.47
CA ARG A 21 -2.43 -11.67 10.43
C ARG A 21 -3.58 -11.65 11.43
N LEU A 22 -4.75 -12.17 11.06
CA LEU A 22 -5.93 -12.27 11.93
C LEU A 22 -5.99 -13.58 12.71
N SER A 23 -5.18 -14.57 12.36
CA SER A 23 -5.13 -15.87 13.03
C SER A 23 -4.69 -15.69 14.49
N GLY A 24 -5.44 -16.34 15.39
CA GLY A 24 -5.16 -16.30 16.85
C GLY A 24 -5.69 -15.05 17.57
N ARG A 25 -6.31 -14.11 16.88
CA ARG A 25 -7.00 -12.98 17.53
C ARG A 25 -8.27 -13.47 18.24
N ARG A 26 -8.46 -13.04 19.50
CA ARG A 26 -9.61 -13.42 20.32
C ARG A 26 -10.83 -12.52 20.12
N ASP A 27 -10.62 -11.35 19.54
CA ASP A 27 -11.62 -10.32 19.25
C ASP A 27 -12.24 -10.47 17.84
N ILE A 28 -11.74 -11.42 17.02
CA ILE A 28 -12.20 -11.70 15.67
C ILE A 28 -12.50 -13.18 15.50
N ALA A 29 -13.68 -13.49 14.96
CA ALA A 29 -14.06 -14.81 14.49
C ALA A 29 -14.06 -14.82 12.95
N LEU A 30 -13.16 -15.62 12.38
CA LEU A 30 -13.09 -15.76 10.92
C LEU A 30 -14.15 -16.75 10.42
N ILE A 31 -15.01 -16.30 9.52
CA ILE A 31 -15.93 -17.16 8.76
C ILE A 31 -15.15 -17.77 7.58
N CYS A 32 -15.07 -19.11 7.54
CA CYS A 32 -14.40 -19.84 6.47
C CYS A 32 -15.40 -20.72 5.72
N LEU A 33 -15.44 -20.61 4.41
CA LEU A 33 -16.23 -21.52 3.57
C LEU A 33 -15.46 -22.81 3.27
N PRO A 34 -16.13 -23.99 3.32
CA PRO A 34 -15.56 -25.22 2.83
C PRO A 34 -15.10 -25.07 1.35
N GLU A 35 -14.12 -25.86 0.96
CA GLU A 35 -13.54 -25.75 -0.40
C GLU A 35 -14.61 -25.88 -1.50
N ALA A 36 -15.55 -26.80 -1.35
CA ALA A 36 -16.65 -27.00 -2.31
C ALA A 36 -17.56 -25.77 -2.47
N SER A 37 -17.71 -24.96 -1.40
CA SER A 37 -18.60 -23.79 -1.35
C SER A 37 -17.93 -22.48 -1.79
N ARG A 38 -16.60 -22.41 -1.81
CA ARG A 38 -15.85 -21.15 -2.10
C ARG A 38 -16.14 -20.54 -3.46
N LYS A 39 -16.53 -21.37 -4.44
CA LYS A 39 -16.90 -20.92 -5.79
C LYS A 39 -18.39 -20.66 -5.95
N SER A 40 -19.23 -21.07 -5.00
CA SER A 40 -20.68 -20.87 -5.02
C SER A 40 -21.03 -19.41 -4.74
N ALA A 41 -21.64 -18.71 -5.70
CA ALA A 41 -22.08 -17.34 -5.52
C ALA A 41 -23.12 -17.21 -4.39
N ALA A 42 -23.99 -18.22 -4.21
CA ALA A 42 -25.02 -18.23 -3.17
C ALA A 42 -24.41 -18.36 -1.77
N GLU A 43 -23.46 -19.30 -1.59
CA GLU A 43 -22.79 -19.51 -0.31
C GLU A 43 -21.94 -18.29 0.09
N ARG A 44 -21.21 -17.70 -0.86
CA ARG A 44 -20.46 -16.46 -0.63
C ARG A 44 -21.37 -15.30 -0.25
N ALA A 45 -22.48 -15.13 -0.97
CA ALA A 45 -23.47 -14.10 -0.64
C ALA A 45 -24.09 -14.32 0.75
N ALA A 46 -24.39 -15.56 1.15
CA ALA A 46 -24.86 -15.88 2.48
C ALA A 46 -23.83 -15.49 3.53
N ALA A 47 -22.55 -15.91 3.38
CA ALA A 47 -21.47 -15.57 4.32
C ALA A 47 -21.24 -14.06 4.43
N ILE A 48 -21.28 -13.32 3.31
CA ILE A 48 -21.19 -11.85 3.29
C ILE A 48 -22.33 -11.23 4.10
N ASN A 49 -23.57 -11.71 3.95
CA ASN A 49 -24.73 -11.13 4.63
C ASN A 49 -24.85 -11.52 6.10
N ASP A 50 -24.08 -12.50 6.56
CA ASP A 50 -24.08 -13.00 7.96
C ASP A 50 -22.90 -12.44 8.79
N CYS A 51 -21.91 -11.78 8.19
CA CYS A 51 -20.76 -11.22 8.88
C CYS A 51 -20.96 -9.76 9.31
N ASP A 52 -20.11 -9.29 10.22
CA ASP A 52 -20.01 -7.88 10.60
C ASP A 52 -19.19 -7.09 9.57
N VAL A 53 -18.09 -7.68 9.11
CA VAL A 53 -17.22 -7.10 8.07
C VAL A 53 -16.84 -8.15 7.04
N ALA A 54 -17.10 -7.83 5.77
CA ALA A 54 -16.62 -8.60 4.62
C ALA A 54 -15.35 -7.96 4.06
N VAL A 55 -14.27 -8.74 3.92
CA VAL A 55 -13.03 -8.34 3.25
C VAL A 55 -12.94 -9.01 1.90
N LEU A 56 -13.02 -8.23 0.81
CA LEU A 56 -13.05 -8.74 -0.56
C LEU A 56 -11.64 -8.74 -1.15
N CYS A 57 -11.08 -9.93 -1.38
CA CYS A 57 -9.77 -10.14 -2.02
C CYS A 57 -9.97 -10.78 -3.40
N LEU A 58 -10.75 -10.12 -4.25
CA LEU A 58 -11.29 -10.65 -5.49
C LEU A 58 -10.83 -9.84 -6.71
N PRO A 59 -10.89 -10.41 -7.93
CA PRO A 59 -10.86 -9.61 -9.16
C PRO A 59 -12.01 -8.60 -9.21
N ASP A 60 -11.81 -7.48 -9.91
CA ASP A 60 -12.75 -6.33 -9.93
C ASP A 60 -14.21 -6.72 -10.25
N ALA A 61 -14.43 -7.54 -11.28
CA ALA A 61 -15.78 -7.99 -11.66
C ALA A 61 -16.46 -8.80 -10.55
N ALA A 62 -15.70 -9.67 -9.87
CA ALA A 62 -16.21 -10.47 -8.76
C ALA A 62 -16.48 -9.62 -7.51
N ALA A 63 -15.65 -8.61 -7.26
CA ALA A 63 -15.86 -7.64 -6.17
C ALA A 63 -17.13 -6.83 -6.37
N LEU A 64 -17.38 -6.34 -7.59
CA LEU A 64 -18.63 -5.67 -7.95
C LEU A 64 -19.87 -6.56 -7.71
N GLN A 65 -19.79 -7.82 -8.11
CA GLN A 65 -20.88 -8.79 -7.89
C GLN A 65 -21.10 -9.08 -6.40
N ALA A 66 -20.02 -9.25 -5.64
CA ALA A 66 -20.09 -9.46 -4.20
C ALA A 66 -20.79 -8.28 -3.50
N VAL A 67 -20.39 -7.05 -3.81
CA VAL A 67 -21.02 -5.84 -3.27
C VAL A 67 -22.49 -5.74 -3.65
N ALA A 68 -22.86 -6.09 -4.89
CA ALA A 68 -24.25 -6.09 -5.35
C ALA A 68 -25.13 -7.16 -4.66
N SER A 69 -24.54 -8.21 -4.11
CA SER A 69 -25.25 -9.27 -3.38
C SER A 69 -25.59 -8.91 -1.93
N ILE A 70 -25.10 -7.78 -1.41
CA ILE A 70 -25.30 -7.36 -0.02
C ILE A 70 -26.73 -6.85 0.15
N ARG A 71 -27.48 -7.55 1.00
CA ARG A 71 -28.85 -7.21 1.40
C ARG A 71 -28.96 -6.74 2.85
N ASN A 72 -28.06 -7.26 3.72
CA ASN A 72 -28.01 -6.87 5.13
C ASN A 72 -27.38 -5.47 5.24
N PRO A 73 -28.13 -4.44 5.66
CA PRO A 73 -27.64 -3.07 5.75
C PRO A 73 -26.58 -2.87 6.83
N ARG A 74 -26.37 -3.81 7.74
CA ARG A 74 -25.37 -3.70 8.81
C ARG A 74 -23.97 -4.13 8.37
N VAL A 75 -23.86 -4.93 7.32
CA VAL A 75 -22.57 -5.42 6.82
C VAL A 75 -21.70 -4.25 6.36
N ARG A 76 -20.47 -4.23 6.86
CA ARG A 76 -19.42 -3.31 6.45
C ARG A 76 -18.46 -4.02 5.49
N VAL A 77 -17.84 -3.29 4.57
CA VAL A 77 -17.03 -3.89 3.51
C VAL A 77 -15.67 -3.22 3.42
N ILE A 78 -14.62 -4.04 3.32
CA ILE A 78 -13.29 -3.63 2.87
C ILE A 78 -13.02 -4.29 1.51
N ASP A 79 -12.85 -3.52 0.45
CA ASP A 79 -12.55 -4.05 -0.88
C ASP A 79 -11.09 -3.84 -1.25
N ALA A 80 -10.33 -4.92 -1.43
CA ALA A 80 -8.93 -4.88 -1.83
C ALA A 80 -8.75 -4.87 -3.37
N SER A 81 -9.83 -4.97 -4.15
CA SER A 81 -9.79 -4.83 -5.62
C SER A 81 -9.57 -3.36 -6.04
N SER A 82 -9.38 -3.13 -7.33
CA SER A 82 -9.32 -1.75 -7.88
C SER A 82 -10.70 -1.18 -8.24
N ALA A 83 -11.77 -1.96 -8.17
CA ALA A 83 -13.11 -1.60 -8.64
C ALA A 83 -13.69 -0.34 -7.96
N HIS A 84 -13.36 -0.12 -6.70
CA HIS A 84 -13.99 0.93 -5.90
C HIS A 84 -13.04 2.04 -5.43
N ARG A 85 -11.75 1.99 -5.78
CA ARG A 85 -10.73 2.92 -5.27
C ARG A 85 -10.93 4.38 -5.68
N THR A 86 -11.64 4.61 -6.79
CA THR A 86 -11.94 5.96 -7.30
C THR A 86 -13.42 6.31 -7.22
N ARG A 87 -14.21 5.53 -6.49
CA ARG A 87 -15.64 5.75 -6.30
C ARG A 87 -15.92 6.69 -5.14
N ALA A 88 -16.68 7.75 -5.37
CA ALA A 88 -16.95 8.77 -4.36
C ALA A 88 -17.71 8.25 -3.12
N GLU A 89 -18.53 7.20 -3.30
CA GLU A 89 -19.31 6.56 -2.25
C GLU A 89 -18.49 5.59 -1.37
N TRP A 90 -17.19 5.42 -1.68
CA TRP A 90 -16.26 4.60 -0.91
C TRP A 90 -15.24 5.46 -0.17
N THR A 91 -15.02 5.16 1.09
CA THR A 91 -13.91 5.79 1.84
C THR A 91 -12.59 5.13 1.44
N TYR A 92 -11.64 5.92 1.01
CA TYR A 92 -10.31 5.40 0.65
C TYR A 92 -9.53 5.00 1.90
N GLY A 93 -9.05 3.77 1.95
CA GLY A 93 -8.50 3.11 3.13
C GLY A 93 -7.00 3.34 3.38
N PHE A 94 -6.45 4.48 2.97
CA PHE A 94 -5.11 4.90 3.41
C PHE A 94 -5.24 5.76 4.66
N ALA A 95 -5.10 5.15 5.85
CA ALA A 95 -5.42 5.78 7.13
C ALA A 95 -4.63 7.07 7.37
N GLU A 96 -3.38 7.13 6.95
CA GLU A 96 -2.50 8.29 7.11
C GLU A 96 -2.63 9.32 5.98
N MET A 97 -3.59 9.17 5.06
CA MET A 97 -3.76 10.07 3.92
C MET A 97 -4.12 11.50 4.35
N SER A 98 -4.89 11.66 5.40
CA SER A 98 -5.22 12.96 5.99
C SER A 98 -5.47 12.83 7.50
N PRO A 99 -5.35 13.92 8.31
CA PRO A 99 -5.51 13.85 9.77
C PRO A 99 -6.84 13.26 10.23
N ARG A 100 -7.90 13.40 9.43
CA ARG A 100 -9.25 12.88 9.75
C ARG A 100 -9.59 11.59 9.03
N GLN A 101 -8.62 10.96 8.36
CA GLN A 101 -8.89 9.75 7.61
C GLN A 101 -9.16 8.53 8.50
N PRO A 102 -8.49 8.33 9.65
CA PRO A 102 -8.83 7.25 10.56
C PRO A 102 -10.29 7.30 11.03
N GLU A 103 -10.80 8.48 11.40
CA GLU A 103 -12.19 8.64 11.84
C GLU A 103 -13.18 8.38 10.69
N ARG A 104 -12.83 8.82 9.47
CA ARG A 104 -13.66 8.54 8.28
C ARG A 104 -13.74 7.05 7.99
N ILE A 105 -12.61 6.32 8.12
CA ILE A 105 -12.57 4.85 7.96
C ILE A 105 -13.38 4.18 9.07
N ALA A 106 -13.20 4.61 10.32
CA ALA A 106 -13.91 4.05 11.47
C ALA A 106 -15.44 4.16 11.31
N GLN A 107 -15.94 5.23 10.73
CA GLN A 107 -17.37 5.46 10.51
C GLN A 107 -17.89 4.90 9.16
N ALA A 108 -16.99 4.53 8.25
CA ALA A 108 -17.37 4.12 6.91
C ALA A 108 -18.07 2.76 6.91
N ARG A 109 -19.04 2.60 6.04
CA ARG A 109 -19.63 1.29 5.71
C ARG A 109 -18.87 0.56 4.61
N ARG A 110 -18.21 1.30 3.74
CA ARG A 110 -17.48 0.80 2.57
C ARG A 110 -16.12 1.46 2.49
N VAL A 111 -15.07 0.66 2.59
CA VAL A 111 -13.67 1.10 2.52
C VAL A 111 -13.00 0.42 1.34
N SER A 112 -12.40 1.20 0.46
CA SER A 112 -11.56 0.68 -0.63
C SER A 112 -10.10 0.64 -0.17
N ASN A 113 -9.53 -0.56 -0.06
CA ASN A 113 -8.14 -0.74 0.36
C ASN A 113 -7.17 -0.24 -0.74
N PRO A 114 -6.13 0.52 -0.40
CA PRO A 114 -5.19 1.08 -1.37
C PRO A 114 -4.50 0.02 -2.22
N GLY A 115 -4.13 0.38 -3.45
CA GLY A 115 -3.16 -0.37 -4.23
C GLY A 115 -1.75 -0.22 -3.65
N CYS A 116 -0.89 -1.22 -3.89
CA CYS A 116 0.44 -1.19 -3.30
C CYS A 116 1.25 0.05 -3.75
N TYR A 117 1.39 0.31 -5.04
CA TYR A 117 2.12 1.50 -5.51
C TYR A 117 1.45 2.83 -5.13
N PRO A 118 0.10 2.97 -5.23
CA PRO A 118 -0.59 4.18 -4.78
C PRO A 118 -0.31 4.58 -3.34
N THR A 119 -0.17 3.62 -2.43
CA THR A 119 0.17 3.91 -1.03
C THR A 119 1.41 4.80 -0.90
N GLY A 120 2.53 4.41 -1.53
CA GLY A 120 3.76 5.20 -1.50
C GLY A 120 3.66 6.51 -2.31
N ALA A 121 3.04 6.47 -3.49
CA ALA A 121 2.90 7.65 -4.35
C ALA A 121 2.04 8.73 -3.69
N ILE A 122 0.89 8.37 -3.12
CA ILE A 122 -0.03 9.29 -2.45
C ILE A 122 0.63 9.86 -1.18
N ALA A 123 1.35 9.03 -0.42
CA ALA A 123 2.06 9.48 0.77
C ALA A 123 3.11 10.57 0.47
N LEU A 124 3.76 10.50 -0.69
CA LEU A 124 4.73 11.49 -1.12
C LEU A 124 4.08 12.73 -1.75
N LEU A 125 3.12 12.54 -2.65
CA LEU A 125 2.62 13.61 -3.51
C LEU A 125 1.53 14.45 -2.85
N ARG A 126 0.56 13.81 -2.18
CA ARG A 126 -0.59 14.51 -1.62
C ARG A 126 -0.21 15.66 -0.68
N PRO A 127 0.69 15.48 0.31
CA PRO A 127 1.09 16.58 1.19
C PRO A 127 1.70 17.76 0.45
N LEU A 128 2.44 17.52 -0.63
CA LEU A 128 3.09 18.55 -1.41
C LEU A 128 2.09 19.34 -2.25
N VAL A 129 1.09 18.66 -2.82
CA VAL A 129 0.01 19.28 -3.58
C VAL A 129 -0.90 20.10 -2.66
N GLU A 130 -1.33 19.51 -1.52
CA GLU A 130 -2.15 20.20 -0.51
C GLU A 130 -1.49 21.45 0.07
N ALA A 131 -0.16 21.42 0.23
CA ALA A 131 0.63 22.58 0.69
C ALA A 131 0.90 23.61 -0.42
N GLY A 132 0.46 23.36 -1.66
CA GLY A 132 0.74 24.21 -2.80
C GLY A 132 2.22 24.24 -3.23
N CYS A 133 3.04 23.31 -2.73
CA CYS A 133 4.47 23.24 -3.07
C CYS A 133 4.70 22.58 -4.43
N LEU A 134 3.90 21.55 -4.74
CA LEU A 134 3.92 20.86 -6.03
C LEU A 134 2.66 21.27 -6.81
N ARG A 135 2.86 21.71 -8.05
CA ARG A 135 1.73 22.04 -8.94
C ARG A 135 0.93 20.78 -9.27
N ALA A 136 -0.38 20.85 -9.21
CA ALA A 136 -1.26 19.73 -9.51
C ALA A 136 -1.17 19.25 -10.98
N ASP A 137 -0.75 20.12 -11.88
CA ASP A 137 -0.55 19.86 -13.32
C ASP A 137 0.90 19.49 -13.68
N ALA A 138 1.81 19.35 -12.70
CA ALA A 138 3.20 19.01 -12.95
C ALA A 138 3.35 17.68 -13.73
N PRO A 139 4.23 17.61 -14.74
CA PRO A 139 4.45 16.40 -15.53
C PRO A 139 5.31 15.39 -14.75
N LEU A 140 4.66 14.61 -13.89
CA LEU A 140 5.32 13.68 -12.98
C LEU A 140 5.64 12.33 -13.63
N SER A 141 6.80 11.78 -13.28
CA SER A 141 7.18 10.38 -13.53
C SER A 141 7.35 9.64 -12.21
N ILE A 142 6.73 8.48 -12.11
CA ILE A 142 6.78 7.61 -10.93
C ILE A 142 7.41 6.29 -11.36
N HIS A 143 8.54 5.94 -10.76
CA HIS A 143 9.24 4.68 -10.98
C HIS A 143 9.09 3.81 -9.74
N ALA A 144 8.83 2.52 -9.93
CA ALA A 144 8.74 1.61 -8.80
C ALA A 144 9.21 0.21 -9.17
N VAL A 145 9.96 -0.40 -8.26
CA VAL A 145 10.33 -1.82 -8.33
C VAL A 145 9.67 -2.54 -7.16
N SER A 146 8.89 -3.57 -7.48
CA SER A 146 8.21 -4.42 -6.51
C SER A 146 8.74 -5.86 -6.61
N GLY A 147 8.64 -6.60 -5.51
CA GLY A 147 8.77 -8.04 -5.55
C GLY A 147 7.69 -8.68 -6.44
N TYR A 148 8.03 -9.85 -7.03
CA TYR A 148 7.13 -10.57 -7.96
C TYR A 148 5.79 -11.01 -7.34
N SER A 149 5.67 -11.08 -6.03
CA SER A 149 4.38 -11.30 -5.34
C SER A 149 3.34 -10.21 -5.65
N GLY A 150 3.78 -9.03 -6.11
CA GLY A 150 2.91 -7.93 -6.57
C GLY A 150 2.06 -8.29 -7.79
N SER A 151 2.47 -9.25 -8.62
CA SER A 151 1.66 -9.82 -9.71
C SER A 151 0.71 -10.94 -9.26
N GLY A 152 0.62 -11.18 -7.94
CA GLY A 152 -0.25 -12.18 -7.36
C GLY A 152 0.27 -13.61 -7.53
N ARG A 153 -0.65 -14.57 -7.49
CA ARG A 153 -0.32 -16.01 -7.53
C ARG A 153 0.49 -16.40 -8.77
N ALA A 154 0.13 -15.85 -9.93
CA ALA A 154 0.84 -16.16 -11.19
C ALA A 154 2.32 -15.74 -11.13
N GLY A 155 2.64 -14.57 -10.56
CA GLY A 155 4.04 -14.16 -10.40
C GLY A 155 4.81 -15.02 -9.41
N ILE A 156 4.16 -15.44 -8.33
CA ILE A 156 4.76 -16.35 -7.36
C ILE A 156 5.05 -17.71 -8.02
N GLU A 157 4.09 -18.28 -8.73
CA GLU A 157 4.25 -19.56 -9.43
C GLU A 157 5.34 -19.49 -10.52
N ALA A 158 5.45 -18.35 -11.23
CA ALA A 158 6.47 -18.15 -12.25
C ALA A 158 7.91 -18.15 -11.68
N HIS A 159 8.10 -17.66 -10.45
CA HIS A 159 9.43 -17.55 -9.82
C HIS A 159 9.77 -18.70 -8.86
N GLU A 160 8.76 -19.27 -8.20
CA GLU A 160 8.95 -20.30 -7.16
C GLU A 160 8.51 -21.70 -7.64
N GLY A 161 7.80 -21.79 -8.75
CA GLY A 161 7.38 -23.05 -9.34
C GLY A 161 8.53 -23.86 -9.97
N PRO A 162 8.28 -25.06 -10.47
CA PRO A 162 9.29 -25.94 -11.05
C PRO A 162 10.12 -25.34 -12.20
N GLN A 163 9.59 -24.31 -12.86
CA GLN A 163 10.26 -23.56 -13.95
C GLN A 163 10.77 -22.18 -13.49
N GLY A 164 10.85 -21.92 -12.19
CA GLY A 164 11.19 -20.61 -11.63
C GLY A 164 12.55 -20.05 -12.04
N THR A 165 13.50 -20.93 -12.43
CA THR A 165 14.80 -20.52 -12.97
C THR A 165 14.73 -19.83 -14.33
N ALA A 166 13.61 -19.91 -15.04
CA ALA A 166 13.38 -19.24 -16.33
C ALA A 166 12.70 -17.87 -16.18
N ALA A 167 12.29 -17.49 -14.96
CA ALA A 167 11.65 -16.20 -14.72
C ALA A 167 12.66 -15.06 -14.88
N PRO A 168 12.26 -13.90 -15.48
CA PRO A 168 13.14 -12.75 -15.63
C PRO A 168 13.62 -12.22 -14.28
N SER A 169 14.89 -11.86 -14.17
CA SER A 169 15.44 -11.24 -12.95
C SER A 169 14.91 -9.83 -12.72
N PHE A 170 14.52 -9.16 -13.79
CA PHE A 170 13.92 -7.82 -13.77
C PHE A 170 12.99 -7.65 -14.97
N GLN A 171 11.83 -7.04 -14.76
CA GLN A 171 10.87 -6.81 -15.83
C GLN A 171 10.10 -5.52 -15.62
N THR A 172 10.19 -4.57 -16.53
CA THR A 172 9.29 -3.42 -16.61
C THR A 172 8.04 -3.84 -17.38
N TYR A 173 6.86 -3.45 -16.88
CA TYR A 173 5.57 -3.81 -17.47
C TYR A 173 4.63 -2.60 -17.57
N GLY A 174 3.40 -2.79 -18.08
CA GLY A 174 2.43 -1.71 -18.26
C GLY A 174 2.88 -0.72 -19.33
N LEU A 175 3.55 -1.18 -20.38
CA LEU A 175 4.12 -0.35 -21.47
C LEU A 175 3.04 0.29 -22.36
N ASP A 176 1.79 -0.14 -22.24
CA ASP A 176 0.61 0.50 -22.81
C ASP A 176 0.19 1.77 -22.06
N LEU A 177 0.86 2.09 -20.94
CA LEU A 177 0.61 3.24 -20.05
C LEU A 177 -0.82 3.27 -19.48
N GLN A 178 -1.50 2.11 -19.38
CA GLN A 178 -2.87 1.98 -18.88
C GLN A 178 -2.95 1.28 -17.52
N HIS A 179 -1.91 1.41 -16.70
CA HIS A 179 -1.90 0.75 -15.39
C HIS A 179 -3.06 1.21 -14.49
N LYS A 180 -3.77 0.24 -13.91
CA LYS A 180 -4.98 0.45 -13.06
C LYS A 180 -4.75 1.32 -11.81
N HIS A 181 -3.51 1.49 -11.38
CA HIS A 181 -3.17 2.36 -10.24
C HIS A 181 -3.08 3.85 -10.60
N VAL A 182 -2.98 4.20 -11.87
CA VAL A 182 -2.80 5.61 -12.28
C VAL A 182 -4.00 6.49 -11.94
N PRO A 183 -5.25 6.08 -12.22
CA PRO A 183 -6.44 6.85 -11.79
C PRO A 183 -6.52 7.06 -10.28
N GLU A 184 -6.16 6.03 -9.50
CA GLU A 184 -6.13 6.05 -8.05
C GLU A 184 -5.08 7.04 -7.52
N ILE A 185 -3.84 6.98 -8.04
CA ILE A 185 -2.76 7.92 -7.70
C ILE A 185 -3.19 9.35 -8.02
N ARG A 186 -3.67 9.59 -9.23
CA ARG A 186 -4.12 10.91 -9.66
C ARG A 186 -5.15 11.51 -8.71
N LEU A 187 -6.22 10.77 -8.46
CA LEU A 187 -7.35 11.24 -7.64
C LEU A 187 -6.90 11.56 -6.21
N HIS A 188 -6.25 10.60 -5.55
CA HIS A 188 -5.96 10.71 -4.13
C HIS A 188 -4.71 11.53 -3.81
N SER A 189 -3.85 11.80 -4.79
CA SER A 189 -2.77 12.77 -4.65
C SER A 189 -3.20 14.21 -4.95
N GLY A 190 -4.42 14.41 -5.50
CA GLY A 190 -4.90 15.74 -5.90
C GLY A 190 -4.25 16.27 -7.18
N LEU A 191 -3.85 15.38 -8.09
CA LEU A 191 -3.24 15.76 -9.35
C LEU A 191 -4.29 16.02 -10.44
N ASP A 192 -4.12 17.10 -11.20
CA ASP A 192 -4.90 17.39 -12.41
C ASP A 192 -4.39 16.60 -13.62
N GLY A 193 -3.06 16.48 -13.71
CA GLY A 193 -2.38 15.72 -14.76
C GLY A 193 -2.32 14.21 -14.49
N ARG A 194 -2.25 13.41 -15.55
CA ARG A 194 -2.00 11.97 -15.47
C ARG A 194 -0.48 11.73 -15.34
N PRO A 195 0.03 11.19 -14.23
CA PRO A 195 1.46 10.92 -14.11
C PRO A 195 1.89 9.76 -15.02
N PHE A 196 3.13 9.80 -15.51
CA PHE A 196 3.80 8.62 -16.04
C PHE A 196 4.04 7.64 -14.88
N PHE A 197 3.70 6.37 -15.08
CA PHE A 197 3.97 5.33 -14.12
C PHE A 197 4.72 4.18 -14.80
N VAL A 198 5.92 3.90 -14.28
CA VAL A 198 6.85 2.90 -14.80
C VAL A 198 7.06 1.82 -13.73
N PRO A 199 6.15 0.83 -13.63
CA PRO A 199 6.28 -0.26 -12.68
C PRO A 199 7.22 -1.34 -13.20
N SER A 200 7.94 -1.95 -12.26
CA SER A 200 8.81 -3.09 -12.54
C SER A 200 8.71 -4.16 -11.46
N TYR A 201 9.00 -5.40 -11.82
CA TYR A 201 9.24 -6.50 -10.89
C TYR A 201 10.71 -6.85 -10.85
N GLY A 202 11.23 -7.11 -9.65
CA GLY A 202 12.55 -7.71 -9.42
C GLY A 202 12.44 -9.17 -9.03
N SER A 203 13.56 -9.90 -9.04
CA SER A 203 13.65 -11.32 -8.66
C SER A 203 13.65 -11.55 -7.15
N PHE A 204 13.02 -10.67 -6.38
CA PHE A 204 12.76 -10.84 -4.96
C PHE A 204 11.26 -10.97 -4.73
N ARG A 205 10.89 -11.70 -3.67
CA ARG A 205 9.49 -12.05 -3.43
C ARG A 205 8.63 -10.83 -3.08
N GLN A 206 9.11 -9.97 -2.19
CA GLN A 206 8.31 -9.02 -1.45
C GLN A 206 9.09 -7.74 -1.19
N GLY A 207 8.42 -6.60 -1.10
CA GLY A 207 9.00 -5.29 -0.90
C GLY A 207 8.81 -4.37 -2.10
N ILE A 208 8.83 -3.05 -1.86
CA ILE A 208 8.75 -1.99 -2.88
C ILE A 208 9.75 -0.88 -2.57
N ALA A 209 10.46 -0.43 -3.62
CA ALA A 209 11.08 0.88 -3.66
C ALA A 209 10.41 1.69 -4.77
N LEU A 210 9.79 2.81 -4.40
CA LEU A 210 9.14 3.76 -5.30
C LEU A 210 9.91 5.07 -5.27
N THR A 211 10.14 5.67 -6.44
CA THR A 211 10.84 6.95 -6.58
C THR A 211 10.10 7.89 -7.51
N ILE A 212 10.15 9.19 -7.19
CA ILE A 212 9.56 10.27 -7.98
C ILE A 212 10.62 11.36 -8.15
N PRO A 213 11.29 11.43 -9.32
CA PRO A 213 12.23 12.49 -9.61
C PRO A 213 11.49 13.80 -9.87
N LEU A 214 11.98 14.89 -9.30
CA LEU A 214 11.47 16.24 -9.48
C LEU A 214 12.60 17.19 -9.90
N HIS A 215 12.29 18.13 -10.78
CA HIS A 215 13.08 19.33 -10.97
C HIS A 215 12.49 20.48 -10.15
N ALA A 216 13.34 21.39 -9.65
CA ALA A 216 12.91 22.55 -8.87
C ALA A 216 11.88 23.41 -9.64
N SER A 217 11.92 23.43 -10.99
CA SER A 217 10.95 24.12 -11.85
C SER A 217 9.52 23.53 -11.79
N MET A 218 9.36 22.31 -11.27
CA MET A 218 8.04 21.68 -11.07
C MET A 218 7.37 22.14 -9.77
N LEU A 219 8.12 22.80 -8.90
CA LEU A 219 7.65 23.29 -7.62
C LEU A 219 7.13 24.73 -7.77
N SER A 220 6.10 25.08 -6.97
CA SER A 220 5.45 26.39 -7.04
C SER A 220 6.30 27.52 -6.45
N HIS A 221 7.25 27.19 -5.58
CA HIS A 221 8.17 28.10 -4.92
C HIS A 221 9.56 27.49 -4.90
N ALA A 222 10.58 28.31 -4.62
CA ALA A 222 11.95 27.82 -4.41
C ALA A 222 11.98 26.93 -3.16
N MET A 223 11.84 25.63 -3.36
CA MET A 223 11.88 24.63 -2.31
C MET A 223 13.15 23.81 -2.42
N THR A 224 13.80 23.59 -1.28
CA THR A 224 14.95 22.68 -1.16
C THR A 224 14.50 21.30 -0.71
N ALA A 225 15.34 20.28 -0.90
CA ALA A 225 15.07 18.93 -0.41
C ALA A 225 14.83 18.90 1.12
N PRO A 226 15.62 19.59 1.97
CA PRO A 226 15.31 19.70 3.40
C PRO A 226 13.94 20.30 3.69
N ALA A 227 13.52 21.36 2.97
CA ALA A 227 12.22 21.98 3.19
C ALA A 227 11.04 21.05 2.85
N LEU A 228 11.14 20.27 1.75
CA LEU A 228 10.15 19.25 1.40
C LEU A 228 10.14 18.10 2.42
N ARG A 229 11.31 17.67 2.86
CA ARG A 229 11.43 16.65 3.92
C ARG A 229 10.75 17.13 5.21
N ASP A 230 10.97 18.38 5.63
CA ASP A 230 10.35 18.94 6.84
C ASP A 230 8.83 19.07 6.71
N LEU A 231 8.33 19.36 5.51
CA LEU A 231 6.89 19.34 5.22
C LEU A 231 6.32 17.96 5.44
N LEU A 232 6.92 16.92 4.84
CA LEU A 232 6.50 15.53 5.01
C LEU A 232 6.61 15.10 6.49
N ALA A 233 7.70 15.47 7.17
CA ALA A 233 7.90 15.14 8.59
C ALA A 233 6.84 15.80 9.50
N ARG A 234 6.43 17.01 9.20
CA ARG A 234 5.30 17.66 9.91
C ARG A 234 3.99 16.97 9.65
N ARG A 235 3.74 16.59 8.39
CA ARG A 235 2.50 15.91 7.97
C ARG A 235 2.32 14.57 8.67
N TYR A 236 3.40 13.78 8.78
CA TYR A 236 3.35 12.42 9.34
C TYR A 236 3.82 12.34 10.80
N ARG A 237 3.91 13.48 11.49
CA ARG A 237 4.28 13.50 12.90
C ARG A 237 3.24 12.77 13.75
N GLY A 238 3.68 11.74 14.49
CA GLY A 238 2.81 10.93 15.34
C GLY A 238 2.07 9.79 14.63
N GLU A 239 2.20 9.68 13.31
CA GLU A 239 1.68 8.52 12.59
C GLU A 239 2.50 7.27 12.91
N ARG A 240 1.81 6.21 13.32
CA ARG A 240 2.47 4.96 13.77
C ARG A 240 3.24 4.27 12.63
N HIS A 241 2.65 4.24 11.45
CA HIS A 241 3.12 3.44 10.32
C HIS A 241 3.76 4.25 9.19
N VAL A 242 4.02 5.55 9.39
CA VAL A 242 4.72 6.37 8.39
C VAL A 242 5.89 7.08 9.04
N GLN A 243 7.09 6.78 8.56
CA GLN A 243 8.33 7.40 9.01
C GLN A 243 8.96 8.22 7.89
N VAL A 244 9.30 9.48 8.18
CA VAL A 244 10.10 10.31 7.28
C VAL A 244 11.54 10.35 7.76
N LEU A 245 12.49 9.94 6.92
CA LEU A 245 13.91 9.89 7.27
C LEU A 245 14.48 11.28 7.50
N ALA A 246 15.34 11.41 8.52
CA ALA A 246 16.08 12.63 8.78
C ALA A 246 17.14 12.89 7.68
N THR A 247 17.42 14.16 7.37
CA THR A 247 18.41 14.57 6.36
C THR A 247 19.78 13.92 6.58
N ALA A 248 20.28 13.93 7.80
CA ALA A 248 21.56 13.29 8.11
C ALA A 248 21.62 11.79 7.74
N ARG A 249 20.46 11.09 7.76
CA ARG A 249 20.39 9.70 7.32
C ARG A 249 20.34 9.60 5.80
N THR A 250 19.57 10.45 5.13
CA THR A 250 19.49 10.46 3.65
C THR A 250 20.82 10.87 3.02
N ASP A 251 21.55 11.79 3.61
CA ASP A 251 22.89 12.22 3.14
C ASP A 251 23.93 11.09 3.19
N ALA A 252 23.78 10.15 4.12
CA ALA A 252 24.63 8.97 4.23
C ALA A 252 24.19 7.79 3.34
N MET A 253 23.02 7.86 2.72
CA MET A 253 22.48 6.76 1.92
C MET A 253 22.95 6.85 0.47
N THR A 254 23.46 5.73 -0.06
CA THR A 254 23.85 5.59 -1.47
C THR A 254 22.94 4.64 -2.25
N ARG A 255 22.02 3.95 -1.60
CA ARG A 255 21.13 2.96 -2.21
C ARG A 255 19.85 2.81 -1.39
N LEU A 256 18.79 2.36 -2.07
CA LEU A 256 17.52 1.95 -1.46
C LEU A 256 17.40 0.43 -1.53
N ASP A 257 17.00 -0.19 -0.43
CA ASP A 257 16.67 -1.61 -0.39
C ASP A 257 15.14 -1.75 -0.38
N PRO A 258 14.52 -2.30 -1.45
CA PRO A 258 13.07 -2.51 -1.49
C PRO A 258 12.55 -3.48 -0.43
N GLN A 259 13.42 -4.32 0.14
CA GLN A 259 13.06 -5.36 1.10
C GLN A 259 13.24 -4.94 2.56
N ALA A 260 13.76 -3.74 2.81
CA ALA A 260 14.12 -3.28 4.16
C ALA A 260 12.99 -3.31 5.20
N LEU A 261 11.72 -3.25 4.75
CA LEU A 261 10.54 -3.22 5.63
C LEU A 261 9.61 -4.43 5.44
N ASN A 262 10.12 -5.51 4.85
CA ASN A 262 9.32 -6.72 4.64
C ASN A 262 8.80 -7.30 5.96
N GLY A 263 7.54 -7.75 5.95
CA GLY A 263 6.85 -8.30 7.12
C GLY A 263 6.18 -7.25 8.00
N SER A 264 6.53 -5.96 7.86
CA SER A 264 5.94 -4.87 8.65
C SER A 264 4.72 -4.24 7.97
N ASN A 265 4.05 -3.33 8.70
CA ASN A 265 3.03 -2.42 8.15
C ASN A 265 3.59 -0.99 8.00
N ASP A 266 4.90 -0.83 7.98
CA ASP A 266 5.55 0.47 7.97
C ASP A 266 5.84 0.96 6.55
N LEU A 267 5.82 2.28 6.40
CA LEU A 267 6.13 3.04 5.20
C LEU A 267 7.22 4.05 5.54
N GLN A 268 8.37 3.92 4.91
CA GLN A 268 9.49 4.83 5.06
C GLN A 268 9.56 5.78 3.88
N LEU A 269 9.52 7.09 4.17
CA LEU A 269 9.64 8.16 3.19
C LEU A 269 11.00 8.83 3.30
N ALA A 270 11.60 9.16 2.17
CA ALA A 270 12.88 9.86 2.08
C ALA A 270 12.85 10.94 1.01
N VAL A 271 13.59 12.02 1.24
CA VAL A 271 13.82 13.09 0.27
C VAL A 271 15.32 13.26 0.11
N PHE A 272 15.79 13.08 -1.12
CA PHE A 272 17.18 13.32 -1.52
C PHE A 272 17.23 14.55 -2.40
N GLY A 273 18.30 15.32 -2.36
CA GLY A 273 18.44 16.52 -3.15
C GLY A 273 19.84 16.78 -3.63
N ASN A 274 19.92 17.45 -4.78
CA ASN A 274 21.12 18.08 -5.30
C ASN A 274 20.77 19.53 -5.68
N ASP A 275 20.94 20.42 -4.72
CA ASP A 275 20.54 21.83 -4.86
C ASP A 275 21.33 22.55 -5.96
N ALA A 276 22.60 22.14 -6.22
CA ALA A 276 23.43 22.72 -7.27
C ALA A 276 22.80 22.49 -8.67
N HIS A 277 22.02 21.42 -8.83
CA HIS A 277 21.36 21.07 -10.09
C HIS A 277 19.84 21.22 -10.04
N GLY A 278 19.28 21.70 -8.93
CA GLY A 278 17.84 21.84 -8.74
C GLY A 278 17.09 20.50 -8.91
N GLN A 279 17.67 19.42 -8.42
CA GLN A 279 17.14 18.06 -8.55
C GLN A 279 16.76 17.51 -7.18
N ILE A 280 15.58 16.90 -7.11
CA ILE A 280 15.03 16.28 -5.89
C ILE A 280 14.52 14.90 -6.25
N LEU A 281 14.79 13.92 -5.39
CA LEU A 281 14.24 12.57 -5.51
C LEU A 281 13.41 12.27 -4.26
N LEU A 282 12.10 12.11 -4.44
CA LEU A 282 11.22 11.57 -3.41
C LEU A 282 11.28 10.04 -3.47
N SER A 283 11.28 9.38 -2.31
CA SER A 283 11.29 7.93 -2.24
C SER A 283 10.38 7.39 -1.16
N ALA A 284 9.78 6.23 -1.43
CA ALA A 284 9.01 5.44 -0.49
C ALA A 284 9.46 3.97 -0.53
N VAL A 285 9.75 3.40 0.63
CA VAL A 285 10.10 1.98 0.81
C VAL A 285 9.10 1.35 1.76
N PHE A 286 8.55 0.21 1.41
CA PHE A 286 7.57 -0.53 2.22
C PHE A 286 7.32 -1.93 1.65
N ASP A 287 6.64 -2.76 2.44
CA ASP A 287 6.23 -4.10 2.03
C ASP A 287 4.95 -4.05 1.16
N ASN A 288 5.03 -4.58 -0.08
CA ASN A 288 3.87 -4.63 -0.99
C ASN A 288 2.72 -5.53 -0.48
N LEU A 289 3.00 -6.51 0.38
CA LEU A 289 2.00 -7.36 1.02
C LEU A 289 1.64 -6.87 2.44
N GLY A 290 2.49 -6.06 3.06
CA GLY A 290 2.24 -5.37 4.32
C GLY A 290 1.42 -4.10 4.12
N LYS A 291 2.06 -2.93 4.25
CA LYS A 291 1.43 -1.60 4.08
C LYS A 291 0.82 -1.42 2.69
N GLY A 292 1.35 -2.12 1.68
CA GLY A 292 0.83 -2.08 0.31
C GLY A 292 -0.46 -2.91 0.07
N ALA A 293 -0.88 -3.78 0.99
CA ALA A 293 -2.04 -4.65 0.77
C ALA A 293 -2.68 -5.15 2.08
N ALA A 294 -2.24 -6.31 2.59
CA ALA A 294 -2.88 -7.00 3.72
C ALA A 294 -2.74 -6.23 5.03
N GLY A 295 -1.59 -5.59 5.27
CA GLY A 295 -1.38 -4.77 6.46
C GLY A 295 -2.33 -3.58 6.51
N ALA A 296 -2.50 -2.88 5.38
CA ALA A 296 -3.48 -1.79 5.27
C ALA A 296 -4.93 -2.29 5.46
N ALA A 297 -5.27 -3.48 4.92
CA ALA A 297 -6.61 -4.06 5.10
C ALA A 297 -6.90 -4.41 6.56
N VAL A 298 -5.92 -4.96 7.29
CA VAL A 298 -6.05 -5.23 8.72
C VAL A 298 -6.17 -3.94 9.52
N GLN A 299 -5.37 -2.92 9.23
CA GLN A 299 -5.47 -1.59 9.85
C GLN A 299 -6.86 -0.97 9.62
N ASN A 300 -7.39 -1.05 8.40
CA ASN A 300 -8.74 -0.60 8.10
C ASN A 300 -9.81 -1.38 8.90
N LEU A 301 -9.66 -2.69 9.00
CA LEU A 301 -10.54 -3.54 9.78
C LEU A 301 -10.55 -3.16 11.26
N GLU A 302 -9.38 -2.94 11.85
CA GLU A 302 -9.22 -2.50 13.24
C GLU A 302 -9.90 -1.17 13.49
N LEU A 303 -9.67 -0.18 12.63
CA LEU A 303 -10.33 1.12 12.70
C LEU A 303 -11.85 0.99 12.59
N MET A 304 -12.34 0.19 11.64
CA MET A 304 -13.77 -0.03 11.45
C MET A 304 -14.42 -0.70 12.67
N LEU A 305 -13.73 -1.61 13.33
CA LEU A 305 -14.25 -2.34 14.49
C LEU A 305 -13.97 -1.63 15.83
N GLY A 306 -13.21 -0.53 15.83
CA GLY A 306 -12.78 0.15 17.05
C GLY A 306 -11.85 -0.72 17.92
N LEU A 307 -11.03 -1.56 17.29
CA LEU A 307 -10.09 -2.44 17.96
C LEU A 307 -8.73 -1.74 18.12
N ASP A 308 -8.03 -2.04 19.21
CA ASP A 308 -6.68 -1.54 19.42
C ASP A 308 -5.70 -2.20 18.43
N SER A 309 -4.90 -1.38 17.75
CA SER A 309 -3.89 -1.82 16.78
C SER A 309 -2.69 -2.57 17.40
N GLY A 310 -2.81 -3.02 18.64
CA GLY A 310 -1.73 -3.67 19.41
C GLY A 310 -1.59 -5.18 19.25
N GLY A 311 -2.50 -5.85 18.54
CA GLY A 311 -2.59 -7.31 18.58
C GLY A 311 -2.02 -8.08 17.36
N GLY A 312 -1.52 -7.42 16.34
CA GLY A 312 -1.16 -8.07 15.06
C GLY A 312 0.29 -7.97 14.61
N ASP A 313 1.12 -7.18 15.28
CA ASP A 313 2.55 -7.16 14.99
C ASP A 313 3.22 -8.36 15.68
N VAL A 314 3.38 -9.45 14.96
CA VAL A 314 4.37 -10.47 15.35
C VAL A 314 5.71 -9.77 15.32
N ALA A 315 6.25 -9.44 16.49
CA ALA A 315 7.62 -8.96 16.62
C ALA A 315 8.53 -10.03 16.01
N ILE A 316 8.97 -9.79 14.80
CA ILE A 316 10.10 -10.53 14.27
C ILE A 316 11.29 -9.91 14.99
N ASP A 317 11.90 -10.65 15.93
CA ASP A 317 13.23 -10.36 16.45
C ASP A 317 14.20 -10.26 15.28
N GLY A 318 14.24 -9.08 14.68
CA GLY A 318 15.11 -8.73 13.56
C GLY A 318 16.38 -8.13 14.12
N HIS A 319 17.41 -8.91 14.22
CA HIS A 319 18.77 -8.44 14.27
C HIS A 319 18.94 -7.26 13.28
N ILE A 320 18.99 -6.05 13.82
CA ILE A 320 19.51 -4.88 13.09
C ILE A 320 20.98 -5.17 12.88
N GLY A 321 21.32 -5.72 11.71
CA GLY A 321 22.70 -5.95 11.30
C GLY A 321 23.45 -4.62 11.37
N GLN A 322 24.36 -4.50 12.35
CA GLN A 322 25.37 -3.45 12.36
C GLN A 322 26.19 -3.57 11.08
N VAL A 323 26.01 -2.61 10.19
CA VAL A 323 26.90 -2.47 9.03
C VAL A 323 28.27 -2.05 9.57
N HIS A 324 29.20 -2.98 9.64
CA HIS A 324 30.62 -2.68 9.84
C HIS A 324 31.13 -1.86 8.65
N VAL A 325 31.38 -0.59 8.89
CA VAL A 325 32.15 0.25 7.99
C VAL A 325 33.60 -0.16 8.16
N THR A 326 34.11 -1.01 7.27
CA THR A 326 35.57 -1.18 7.12
C THR A 326 36.10 0.02 6.33
N ALA A 327 36.82 0.90 7.02
CA ALA A 327 37.62 1.92 6.39
C ALA A 327 38.75 1.20 5.63
N ALA A 328 38.75 1.30 4.31
CA ALA A 328 39.90 0.96 3.51
C ALA A 328 40.91 2.13 3.61
N ALA A 329 42.04 1.88 4.22
CA ALA A 329 43.17 2.77 4.22
C ALA A 329 43.91 2.69 2.88
N SER A 330 44.47 3.84 2.49
CA SER A 330 45.38 4.24 1.41
C SER A 330 44.81 4.35 0.01
#